data_9dfac6a072d9ee929211ee0b8d59df57
#
_entry.id   9dfac6a072d9ee929211ee0b8d59df57
#
_cell.length_a   1.000
_cell.length_b   1.000
_cell.length_c   1.000
_cell.angle_alpha   90.00
_cell.angle_beta   90.00
_cell.angle_gamma   90.00
#
_symmetry.space_group_name_H-M   'P 1'
#
loop_
_entity.id
_entity.type
_entity.pdbx_description
1 polymer ?
#
loop_
_entity_poly.entity_id
_entity_poly.type
_entity_poly.pdbx_seq_one_letter_code
_entity_poly.pdbx_strand_id
1 'polypeptide(L)'
;MKFDIIVVGGGHAGIEAAYIASQFNLQVAIVTIPGVGLGSAPCNPSVGGVGKGQVVRELDALGGLMGILADKAGIQYRTLNDSKGFAVQSSRVQIDKELYSEKAEEIIAAISNITVIREKVTDISPGFEVRTTARSYRATKIIMTVGTFLNGKLHTGSEQTMGGRIDVENSFGLQDLLSSIKTTAQRFKTGTPPRLHKDSVDYSKLEEQPSDSGVRNFHCLNEPFNREAEQVSCYLAHTNFETMEIIRANRERSPMFNGQIQGVGARYCPSIEDKAYRYPDKSSHHVFIEPEGLNLNTVYPSGISSSLPKDVQESYVRSMVGLENAKIEVYGYAVEYDVLDTTELNITLEHQSLPGLYFAGQVNGTSGYEEAAGQGYIAGVNASLAILGQDSLILSRHESYIGVMIEDLTSNTRDEPYRLFTARSENRLFIREDNTLIRMAPYRQNLFLNTRLDQYQREFLEKYDLLLKFCDETMITEESPLLAVFSGEGELQKLTRRLTVTDLLKQAWLNPVSTLERLLSEHGVSLGYDLVRTVAISKKYEGYIKRSEGQNERLKKMDLMKVNWEEIVGSGNISFECKQRISRIRPQTFGQLKLIDGIRPATLAVVAAKAL
;
A
#
# COMPACT_ATOMS: atom_id res chain seq x y z
N MET A 1 25.26 24.02 -2.59
CA MET A 1 23.95 24.43 -2.00
C MET A 1 23.70 23.63 -0.75
N LYS A 2 22.98 24.20 0.21
CA LYS A 2 22.60 23.52 1.46
C LYS A 2 21.07 23.45 1.53
N PHE A 3 20.56 22.27 1.88
CA PHE A 3 19.12 22.01 2.11
C PHE A 3 18.91 21.53 3.55
N ASP A 4 17.70 21.64 4.03
CA ASP A 4 17.33 21.02 5.31
C ASP A 4 17.18 19.50 5.12
N ILE A 5 16.51 19.09 4.03
CA ILE A 5 16.32 17.68 3.68
C ILE A 5 16.69 17.45 2.22
N ILE A 6 17.47 16.40 1.95
CA ILE A 6 17.66 15.87 0.60
C ILE A 6 16.98 14.51 0.53
N VAL A 7 16.05 14.36 -0.42
CA VAL A 7 15.40 13.11 -0.78
C VAL A 7 16.08 12.53 -2.01
N VAL A 8 16.64 11.34 -1.89
CA VAL A 8 17.33 10.66 -3.00
C VAL A 8 16.38 9.66 -3.65
N GLY A 9 15.88 10.01 -4.82
CA GLY A 9 14.88 9.27 -5.59
C GLY A 9 13.55 10.03 -5.71
N GLY A 10 12.97 10.04 -6.92
CA GLY A 10 11.73 10.74 -7.25
C GLY A 10 10.51 9.83 -7.41
N GLY A 11 10.57 8.57 -6.92
CA GLY A 11 9.44 7.64 -6.92
C GLY A 11 8.37 8.00 -5.86
N HIS A 12 7.38 7.11 -5.67
CA HIS A 12 6.25 7.35 -4.75
C HIS A 12 6.70 7.70 -3.31
N ALA A 13 7.71 7.03 -2.77
CA ALA A 13 8.25 7.36 -1.45
C ALA A 13 8.92 8.74 -1.45
N GLY A 14 9.65 9.08 -2.51
CA GLY A 14 10.38 10.34 -2.59
C GLY A 14 9.48 11.55 -2.71
N ILE A 15 8.45 11.50 -3.56
CA ILE A 15 7.51 12.61 -3.71
C ILE A 15 6.67 12.82 -2.46
N GLU A 16 6.24 11.75 -1.78
CA GLU A 16 5.51 11.86 -0.50
C GLU A 16 6.39 12.47 0.59
N ALA A 17 7.64 12.00 0.72
CA ALA A 17 8.57 12.54 1.72
C ALA A 17 8.84 14.03 1.50
N ALA A 18 9.09 14.44 0.27
CA ALA A 18 9.36 15.84 -0.07
C ALA A 18 8.11 16.72 0.09
N TYR A 19 6.96 16.22 -0.37
CA TYR A 19 5.69 16.95 -0.27
C TYR A 19 5.32 17.26 1.17
N ILE A 20 5.35 16.26 2.06
CA ILE A 20 5.01 16.50 3.46
C ILE A 20 6.08 17.33 4.17
N ALA A 21 7.36 17.11 3.91
CA ALA A 21 8.44 17.90 4.50
C ALA A 21 8.35 19.40 4.13
N SER A 22 7.91 19.70 2.92
CA SER A 22 7.72 21.09 2.48
C SER A 22 6.66 21.85 3.28
N GLN A 23 5.66 21.16 3.83
CA GLN A 23 4.60 21.76 4.64
C GLN A 23 5.10 22.26 6.00
N PHE A 24 6.30 21.85 6.43
CA PHE A 24 6.99 22.37 7.62
C PHE A 24 7.89 23.60 7.33
N ASN A 25 7.75 24.21 6.16
CA ASN A 25 8.56 25.35 5.70
C ASN A 25 10.07 25.08 5.62
N LEU A 26 10.47 23.81 5.44
CA LEU A 26 11.86 23.38 5.25
C LEU A 26 12.27 23.47 3.77
N GLN A 27 13.56 23.72 3.51
CA GLN A 27 14.13 23.68 2.16
C GLN A 27 14.43 22.24 1.79
N VAL A 28 13.70 21.70 0.82
CA VAL A 28 13.77 20.28 0.42
C VAL A 28 14.33 20.17 -1.00
N ALA A 29 15.25 19.23 -1.21
CA ALA A 29 15.66 18.84 -2.56
C ALA A 29 15.23 17.40 -2.87
N ILE A 30 14.68 17.17 -4.06
CA ILE A 30 14.53 15.84 -4.64
C ILE A 30 15.64 15.65 -5.66
N VAL A 31 16.56 14.71 -5.41
CA VAL A 31 17.61 14.36 -6.37
C VAL A 31 17.21 13.07 -7.07
N THR A 32 16.95 13.14 -8.37
CA THR A 32 16.44 12.02 -9.17
C THR A 32 17.22 11.84 -10.46
N ILE A 33 17.26 10.61 -10.96
CA ILE A 33 17.95 10.25 -12.21
C ILE A 33 17.31 11.00 -13.39
N PRO A 34 18.09 11.60 -14.29
CA PRO A 34 17.56 12.24 -15.51
C PRO A 34 16.71 11.27 -16.34
N GLY A 35 15.66 11.79 -16.98
CA GLY A 35 14.77 11.00 -17.84
C GLY A 35 13.71 10.17 -17.12
N VAL A 36 13.69 10.16 -15.78
CA VAL A 36 12.65 9.51 -14.98
C VAL A 36 11.73 10.57 -14.40
N GLY A 37 10.43 10.51 -14.71
CA GLY A 37 9.42 11.41 -14.16
C GLY A 37 9.14 11.14 -12.67
N LEU A 38 8.77 12.21 -11.95
CA LEU A 38 8.37 12.09 -10.55
C LEU A 38 7.11 11.22 -10.40
N GLY A 39 7.07 10.39 -9.36
CA GLY A 39 5.94 9.50 -9.13
C GLY A 39 5.71 8.45 -10.20
N SER A 40 6.68 8.20 -11.09
CA SER A 40 6.51 7.25 -12.19
C SER A 40 6.12 5.85 -11.69
N ALA A 41 5.18 5.21 -12.39
CA ALA A 41 4.63 3.90 -12.08
C ALA A 41 5.12 2.81 -13.07
N PRO A 42 6.33 2.23 -12.90
CA PRO A 42 6.94 1.33 -13.88
C PRO A 42 6.28 -0.05 -13.95
N CYS A 43 5.54 -0.45 -12.93
CA CYS A 43 4.85 -1.73 -12.85
C CYS A 43 3.35 -1.55 -13.17
N ASN A 44 2.45 -2.09 -12.34
CA ASN A 44 1.01 -1.99 -12.57
C ASN A 44 0.50 -0.54 -12.59
N PRO A 45 -0.43 -0.21 -13.52
CA PRO A 45 -0.98 1.14 -13.63
C PRO A 45 -2.17 1.35 -12.67
N SER A 46 -1.99 1.10 -11.38
CA SER A 46 -3.08 1.26 -10.40
C SER A 46 -2.60 1.65 -9.02
N VAL A 47 -3.45 2.38 -8.29
CA VAL A 47 -3.30 2.78 -6.90
C VAL A 47 -4.44 2.20 -6.07
N GLY A 48 -4.13 1.69 -4.88
CA GLY A 48 -5.10 1.05 -4.01
C GLY A 48 -5.19 -0.47 -4.20
N GLY A 49 -6.29 -1.04 -3.73
CA GLY A 49 -6.48 -2.49 -3.64
C GLY A 49 -6.57 -2.99 -2.21
N VAL A 50 -6.78 -4.28 -2.02
CA VAL A 50 -7.03 -4.88 -0.70
C VAL A 50 -5.89 -4.61 0.28
N GLY A 51 -6.19 -3.90 1.38
CA GLY A 51 -5.21 -3.43 2.36
C GLY A 51 -4.46 -2.16 1.95
N LYS A 52 -4.45 -1.83 0.67
CA LYS A 52 -3.71 -0.70 0.10
C LYS A 52 -4.55 0.55 -0.06
N GLY A 53 -5.83 0.40 -0.45
CA GLY A 53 -6.78 1.51 -0.45
C GLY A 53 -6.88 2.18 0.92
N GLN A 54 -6.81 1.38 2.00
CA GLN A 54 -6.74 1.90 3.37
C GLN A 54 -5.49 2.78 3.59
N VAL A 55 -4.32 2.36 3.08
CA VAL A 55 -3.08 3.17 3.18
C VAL A 55 -3.21 4.48 2.43
N VAL A 56 -3.78 4.46 1.20
CA VAL A 56 -4.00 5.70 0.43
C VAL A 56 -4.93 6.66 1.17
N ARG A 57 -6.00 6.14 1.79
CA ARG A 57 -6.90 6.95 2.62
C ARG A 57 -6.21 7.50 3.87
N GLU A 58 -5.36 6.71 4.52
CA GLU A 58 -4.57 7.17 5.68
C GLU A 58 -3.60 8.28 5.27
N LEU A 59 -2.89 8.12 4.14
CA LEU A 59 -2.05 9.17 3.57
C LEU A 59 -2.85 10.43 3.27
N ASP A 60 -4.00 10.31 2.62
CA ASP A 60 -4.86 11.46 2.30
C ASP A 60 -5.34 12.19 3.56
N ALA A 61 -5.81 11.46 4.56
CA ALA A 61 -6.24 12.03 5.83
C ALA A 61 -5.09 12.69 6.62
N LEU A 62 -3.86 12.21 6.43
CA LEU A 62 -2.65 12.81 6.98
C LEU A 62 -2.11 13.97 6.13
N GLY A 63 -2.67 14.22 4.95
CA GLY A 63 -2.27 15.28 4.02
C GLY A 63 -1.14 14.89 3.08
N GLY A 64 -1.07 13.61 2.69
CA GLY A 64 -0.18 13.10 1.66
C GLY A 64 -0.65 13.40 0.25
N LEU A 65 0.15 13.04 -0.73
CA LEU A 65 -0.02 13.41 -2.15
C LEU A 65 -0.68 12.32 -3.00
N MET A 66 -0.48 11.02 -2.66
CA MET A 66 -0.88 9.90 -3.51
C MET A 66 -2.37 9.87 -3.84
N GLY A 67 -3.24 10.17 -2.88
CA GLY A 67 -4.70 10.23 -3.09
C GLY A 67 -5.09 11.31 -4.09
N ILE A 68 -4.48 12.48 -4.01
CA ILE A 68 -4.68 13.61 -4.93
C ILE A 68 -4.27 13.22 -6.36
N LEU A 69 -3.11 12.61 -6.51
CA LEU A 69 -2.59 12.18 -7.82
C LEU A 69 -3.44 11.05 -8.42
N ALA A 70 -3.88 10.11 -7.60
CA ALA A 70 -4.73 8.99 -8.05
C ALA A 70 -6.08 9.49 -8.59
N ASP A 71 -6.67 10.51 -7.96
CA ASP A 71 -7.93 11.09 -8.43
C ASP A 71 -7.74 11.88 -9.73
N LYS A 72 -6.63 12.62 -9.86
CA LYS A 72 -6.32 13.40 -11.08
C LYS A 72 -6.03 12.54 -12.31
N ALA A 73 -5.48 11.36 -12.11
CA ALA A 73 -5.07 10.45 -13.18
C ALA A 73 -5.94 9.19 -13.27
N GLY A 74 -7.04 9.10 -12.49
CA GLY A 74 -7.87 7.91 -12.37
C GLY A 74 -8.76 7.68 -13.58
N ILE A 75 -8.53 6.58 -14.31
CA ILE A 75 -9.25 6.22 -15.56
C ILE A 75 -10.22 5.04 -15.38
N GLN A 76 -10.16 4.31 -14.25
CA GLN A 76 -11.15 3.30 -13.88
C GLN A 76 -11.14 3.11 -12.37
N TYR A 77 -12.32 2.98 -11.77
CA TYR A 77 -12.54 2.84 -10.33
C TYR A 77 -13.24 1.53 -10.02
N ARG A 78 -12.79 0.82 -8.98
CA ARG A 78 -13.41 -0.44 -8.53
C ARG A 78 -13.42 -0.55 -7.02
N THR A 79 -14.51 -1.08 -6.45
CA THR A 79 -14.54 -1.57 -5.08
C THR A 79 -14.16 -3.05 -5.06
N LEU A 80 -13.09 -3.41 -4.37
CA LEU A 80 -12.70 -4.79 -4.15
C LEU A 80 -13.33 -5.32 -2.87
N ASN A 81 -13.64 -6.62 -2.85
CA ASN A 81 -14.33 -7.29 -1.74
C ASN A 81 -15.71 -6.70 -1.39
N ASP A 82 -16.43 -6.18 -2.37
CA ASP A 82 -17.73 -5.54 -2.16
C ASP A 82 -18.73 -6.45 -1.42
N SER A 83 -18.80 -7.73 -1.79
CA SER A 83 -19.66 -8.72 -1.15
C SER A 83 -19.19 -9.20 0.24
N LYS A 84 -18.01 -8.81 0.72
CA LYS A 84 -17.41 -9.31 1.97
C LYS A 84 -17.59 -8.38 3.16
N GLY A 85 -18.30 -7.28 2.99
CA GLY A 85 -18.59 -6.28 4.03
C GLY A 85 -17.51 -5.20 4.19
N PHE A 86 -17.92 -4.09 4.82
CA PHE A 86 -17.16 -2.82 4.86
C PHE A 86 -15.76 -2.94 5.51
N ALA A 87 -15.56 -3.91 6.40
CA ALA A 87 -14.28 -4.11 7.10
C ALA A 87 -13.12 -4.51 6.18
N VAL A 88 -13.41 -5.04 5.01
CA VAL A 88 -12.40 -5.53 4.05
C VAL A 88 -12.61 -4.98 2.63
N GLN A 89 -13.65 -4.17 2.44
CA GLN A 89 -13.81 -3.39 1.21
C GLN A 89 -12.62 -2.48 1.02
N SER A 90 -12.19 -2.32 -0.24
CA SER A 90 -11.07 -1.47 -0.57
C SER A 90 -11.21 -0.87 -1.96
N SER A 91 -10.90 0.42 -2.06
CA SER A 91 -10.90 1.15 -3.32
C SER A 91 -9.65 0.81 -4.14
N ARG A 92 -9.82 0.65 -5.45
CA ARG A 92 -8.73 0.55 -6.42
C ARG A 92 -9.03 1.47 -7.58
N VAL A 93 -8.03 2.26 -7.96
CA VAL A 93 -8.08 3.21 -9.06
C VAL A 93 -7.02 2.82 -10.08
N GLN A 94 -7.45 2.51 -11.30
CA GLN A 94 -6.58 2.41 -12.46
C GLN A 94 -6.16 3.81 -12.87
N ILE A 95 -4.86 4.04 -13.07
CA ILE A 95 -4.34 5.37 -13.39
C ILE A 95 -3.74 5.40 -14.80
N ASP A 96 -3.87 6.53 -15.45
CA ASP A 96 -3.02 6.90 -16.56
C ASP A 96 -1.62 7.22 -16.01
N LYS A 97 -0.62 6.43 -16.38
CA LYS A 97 0.75 6.53 -15.84
C LYS A 97 1.46 7.83 -16.22
N GLU A 98 1.23 8.30 -17.44
CA GLU A 98 1.84 9.54 -17.92
C GLU A 98 1.20 10.73 -17.22
N LEU A 99 -0.13 10.79 -17.18
CA LEU A 99 -0.88 11.83 -16.51
C LEU A 99 -0.56 11.87 -14.99
N TYR A 100 -0.42 10.71 -14.34
CA TYR A 100 -0.04 10.64 -12.92
C TYR A 100 1.33 11.28 -12.66
N SER A 101 2.32 10.95 -13.50
CA SER A 101 3.65 11.53 -13.39
C SER A 101 3.68 13.00 -13.75
N GLU A 102 2.94 13.42 -14.79
CA GLU A 102 2.78 14.83 -15.17
C GLU A 102 2.18 15.66 -14.02
N LYS A 103 1.09 15.17 -13.39
CA LYS A 103 0.49 15.84 -12.25
C LYS A 103 1.40 15.88 -11.02
N ALA A 104 2.23 14.86 -10.80
CA ALA A 104 3.24 14.88 -9.76
C ALA A 104 4.31 15.98 -10.02
N GLU A 105 4.78 16.09 -11.27
CA GLU A 105 5.71 17.17 -11.66
C GLU A 105 5.09 18.56 -11.47
N GLU A 106 3.84 18.76 -11.94
CA GLU A 106 3.14 20.04 -11.81
C GLU A 106 2.98 20.45 -10.33
N ILE A 107 2.50 19.54 -9.48
CA ILE A 107 2.26 19.85 -8.06
C ILE A 107 3.57 20.13 -7.34
N ILE A 108 4.60 19.31 -7.54
CA ILE A 108 5.91 19.51 -6.90
C ILE A 108 6.57 20.80 -7.38
N ALA A 109 6.52 21.10 -8.67
CA ALA A 109 7.09 22.34 -9.23
C ALA A 109 6.40 23.62 -8.73
N ALA A 110 5.12 23.54 -8.35
CA ALA A 110 4.38 24.67 -7.79
C ALA A 110 4.78 25.00 -6.32
N ILE A 111 5.53 24.13 -5.65
CA ILE A 111 5.94 24.29 -4.25
C ILE A 111 7.29 24.99 -4.18
N SER A 112 7.30 26.24 -3.72
CA SER A 112 8.47 27.13 -3.79
C SER A 112 9.69 26.69 -3.00
N ASN A 113 9.51 25.89 -1.95
CA ASN A 113 10.57 25.36 -1.08
C ASN A 113 10.98 23.93 -1.42
N ILE A 114 10.54 23.38 -2.57
CA ILE A 114 11.06 22.13 -3.14
C ILE A 114 11.91 22.45 -4.37
N THR A 115 13.12 21.89 -4.42
CA THR A 115 14.02 21.96 -5.59
C THR A 115 14.18 20.57 -6.18
N VAL A 116 13.80 20.38 -7.44
CA VAL A 116 14.03 19.12 -8.17
C VAL A 116 15.37 19.19 -8.89
N ILE A 117 16.26 18.25 -8.59
CA ILE A 117 17.62 18.14 -9.15
C ILE A 117 17.69 16.85 -9.97
N ARG A 118 17.83 17.00 -11.28
CA ARG A 118 17.89 15.86 -12.22
C ARG A 118 19.34 15.47 -12.49
N GLU A 119 19.95 14.87 -11.48
CA GLU A 119 21.34 14.42 -11.49
C GLU A 119 21.41 13.04 -10.85
N LYS A 120 22.31 12.17 -11.34
CA LYS A 120 22.56 10.87 -10.75
C LYS A 120 23.43 11.03 -9.51
N VAL A 121 22.97 10.54 -8.37
CA VAL A 121 23.75 10.46 -7.14
C VAL A 121 24.82 9.38 -7.30
N THR A 122 26.06 9.73 -7.01
CA THR A 122 27.23 8.84 -7.14
C THR A 122 27.80 8.43 -5.80
N ASP A 123 27.61 9.24 -4.76
CA ASP A 123 28.12 8.97 -3.41
C ASP A 123 27.40 9.82 -2.35
N ILE A 124 27.35 9.33 -1.13
CA ILE A 124 26.84 10.05 0.03
C ILE A 124 27.82 9.84 1.18
N SER A 125 28.44 10.92 1.63
CA SER A 125 29.37 10.85 2.76
C SER A 125 28.64 10.79 4.12
N PRO A 126 29.26 10.22 5.16
CA PRO A 126 28.67 10.21 6.51
C PRO A 126 28.37 11.61 7.08
N GLY A 127 28.98 12.66 6.55
CA GLY A 127 28.69 14.07 6.88
C GLY A 127 27.53 14.68 6.10
N PHE A 128 26.70 13.86 5.43
CA PHE A 128 25.55 14.25 4.63
C PHE A 128 25.87 15.21 3.47
N GLU A 129 27.01 15.00 2.82
CA GLU A 129 27.31 15.56 1.52
C GLU A 129 26.89 14.54 0.45
N VAL A 130 25.92 14.93 -0.38
CA VAL A 130 25.41 14.15 -1.52
C VAL A 130 26.18 14.58 -2.75
N ARG A 131 26.95 13.68 -3.33
CA ARG A 131 27.67 13.88 -4.59
C ARG A 131 26.86 13.36 -5.74
N THR A 132 26.83 14.12 -6.79
CA THR A 132 26.16 13.77 -8.04
C THR A 132 27.15 13.78 -9.19
N THR A 133 26.69 13.41 -10.37
CA THR A 133 27.49 13.48 -11.60
C THR A 133 27.94 14.91 -11.94
N ALA A 134 27.30 15.95 -11.42
CA ALA A 134 27.58 17.34 -11.75
C ALA A 134 28.24 18.11 -10.58
N ARG A 135 27.77 17.92 -9.35
CA ARG A 135 28.22 18.71 -8.18
C ARG A 135 27.93 18.03 -6.85
N SER A 136 28.20 18.73 -5.74
CA SER A 136 27.90 18.26 -4.39
C SER A 136 26.88 19.17 -3.72
N TYR A 137 26.04 18.56 -2.87
CA TYR A 137 25.03 19.21 -2.06
C TYR A 137 25.18 18.79 -0.61
N ARG A 138 24.75 19.62 0.34
CA ARG A 138 24.74 19.28 1.77
C ARG A 138 23.33 19.33 2.32
N ALA A 139 23.03 18.42 3.24
CA ALA A 139 21.75 18.38 3.94
C ALA A 139 21.93 18.27 5.45
N THR A 140 20.90 18.65 6.20
CA THR A 140 20.79 18.32 7.62
C THR A 140 20.29 16.90 7.81
N LYS A 141 19.37 16.44 6.95
CA LYS A 141 18.81 15.08 6.93
C LYS A 141 18.78 14.56 5.49
N ILE A 142 18.91 13.23 5.34
CA ILE A 142 18.80 12.55 4.05
C ILE A 142 17.74 11.48 4.14
N ILE A 143 16.88 11.37 3.12
CA ILE A 143 15.89 10.31 2.98
C ILE A 143 16.19 9.51 1.71
N MET A 144 16.55 8.24 1.88
CA MET A 144 16.87 7.31 0.81
C MET A 144 15.62 6.63 0.29
N THR A 145 15.25 6.90 -0.98
CA THR A 145 14.04 6.36 -1.63
C THR A 145 14.34 5.77 -2.99
N VAL A 146 15.44 5.07 -3.08
CA VAL A 146 16.12 4.66 -4.33
C VAL A 146 15.46 3.49 -5.09
N GLY A 147 14.37 2.92 -4.60
CA GLY A 147 13.60 1.88 -5.29
C GLY A 147 14.43 0.63 -5.58
N THR A 148 14.38 0.15 -6.84
CA THR A 148 15.11 -1.03 -7.34
C THR A 148 16.51 -0.74 -7.85
N PHE A 149 17.03 0.49 -7.65
CA PHE A 149 18.26 0.93 -8.30
C PHE A 149 19.55 0.53 -7.57
N LEU A 150 19.48 0.13 -6.28
CA LEU A 150 20.65 -0.38 -5.58
C LEU A 150 21.07 -1.74 -6.14
N ASN A 151 22.20 -1.75 -6.84
CA ASN A 151 22.74 -2.94 -7.48
C ASN A 151 21.68 -3.68 -8.33
N GLY A 152 20.83 -2.88 -9.03
CA GLY A 152 19.71 -3.37 -9.82
C GLY A 152 20.18 -4.19 -11.02
N LYS A 153 19.53 -5.35 -11.27
CA LYS A 153 19.84 -6.25 -12.38
C LYS A 153 18.57 -6.82 -12.98
N LEU A 154 18.39 -6.61 -14.27
CA LEU A 154 17.23 -7.09 -15.02
C LEU A 154 17.53 -8.46 -15.64
N HIS A 155 16.52 -9.35 -15.67
CA HIS A 155 16.61 -10.69 -16.22
C HIS A 155 15.45 -10.98 -17.15
N THR A 156 15.75 -11.39 -18.40
CA THR A 156 14.79 -11.92 -19.39
C THR A 156 15.43 -13.12 -20.08
N GLY A 157 15.02 -14.33 -19.72
CA GLY A 157 15.71 -15.54 -20.13
C GLY A 157 17.19 -15.48 -19.73
N SER A 158 18.11 -15.74 -20.67
CA SER A 158 19.55 -15.66 -20.46
C SER A 158 20.09 -14.21 -20.47
N GLU A 159 19.30 -13.26 -20.94
CA GLU A 159 19.70 -11.85 -21.02
C GLU A 159 19.74 -11.21 -19.63
N GLN A 160 20.83 -10.50 -19.35
CA GLN A 160 21.02 -9.74 -18.11
C GLN A 160 21.46 -8.33 -18.44
N THR A 161 20.80 -7.35 -17.85
CA THR A 161 21.13 -5.93 -18.02
C THR A 161 21.23 -5.26 -16.66
N MET A 162 22.28 -4.46 -16.46
CA MET A 162 22.40 -3.66 -15.23
C MET A 162 21.45 -2.47 -15.30
N GLY A 163 20.62 -2.33 -14.28
CA GLY A 163 19.62 -1.27 -14.19
C GLY A 163 18.57 -1.56 -13.14
N GLY A 164 17.93 -0.54 -12.59
CA GLY A 164 16.80 -0.69 -11.68
C GLY A 164 15.47 -0.83 -12.42
N ARG A 165 15.47 -0.52 -13.72
CA ARG A 165 14.32 -0.55 -14.61
C ARG A 165 14.84 -0.61 -16.06
N ILE A 166 14.01 -1.06 -17.01
CA ILE A 166 14.37 -1.06 -18.44
C ILE A 166 14.74 0.35 -18.90
N ASP A 167 15.77 0.46 -19.72
CA ASP A 167 16.31 1.71 -20.30
C ASP A 167 16.78 2.77 -19.28
N VAL A 168 16.95 2.40 -18.00
CA VAL A 168 17.47 3.29 -16.96
C VAL A 168 18.62 2.62 -16.23
N GLU A 169 19.77 3.28 -16.20
CA GLU A 169 20.95 2.82 -15.48
C GLU A 169 20.69 2.72 -13.96
N ASN A 170 21.36 1.78 -13.31
CA ASN A 170 21.34 1.69 -11.84
C ASN A 170 22.25 2.74 -11.19
N SER A 171 22.13 2.83 -9.85
CA SER A 171 22.94 3.71 -9.02
C SER A 171 23.95 2.87 -8.24
N PHE A 172 25.22 2.80 -8.71
CA PHE A 172 26.23 1.98 -8.04
C PHE A 172 26.82 2.64 -6.78
N GLY A 173 26.97 3.96 -6.77
CA GLY A 173 27.69 4.68 -5.72
C GLY A 173 27.04 4.63 -4.32
N LEU A 174 25.76 4.21 -4.23
CA LEU A 174 25.07 4.12 -2.94
C LEU A 174 25.41 2.85 -2.16
N GLN A 175 25.98 1.84 -2.80
CA GLN A 175 26.40 0.60 -2.15
C GLN A 175 27.55 0.85 -1.17
N ASP A 176 28.44 1.79 -1.48
CA ASP A 176 29.57 2.14 -0.60
C ASP A 176 29.07 2.76 0.70
N LEU A 177 28.01 3.58 0.66
CA LEU A 177 27.37 4.11 1.87
C LEU A 177 26.82 2.99 2.74
N LEU A 178 26.11 2.04 2.16
CA LEU A 178 25.56 0.87 2.89
C LEU A 178 26.69 0.05 3.52
N SER A 179 27.80 -0.14 2.82
CA SER A 179 28.98 -0.84 3.36
C SER A 179 29.64 -0.08 4.52
N SER A 180 29.71 1.25 4.43
CA SER A 180 30.34 2.10 5.44
C SER A 180 29.58 2.14 6.77
N ILE A 181 28.26 2.01 6.72
CA ILE A 181 27.41 1.95 7.92
C ILE A 181 27.20 0.51 8.44
N LYS A 182 27.92 -0.46 7.87
CA LYS A 182 27.87 -1.89 8.23
C LYS A 182 26.45 -2.47 8.19
N THR A 183 25.62 -2.02 7.25
CA THR A 183 24.30 -2.57 7.07
C THR A 183 24.35 -3.95 6.44
N THR A 184 23.40 -4.79 6.79
CA THR A 184 23.21 -6.09 6.14
C THR A 184 22.28 -5.89 4.95
N ALA A 185 22.85 -5.97 3.76
CA ALA A 185 22.07 -5.98 2.53
C ALA A 185 21.58 -7.40 2.22
N GLN A 186 20.31 -7.53 1.90
CA GLN A 186 19.72 -8.76 1.37
C GLN A 186 19.38 -8.55 -0.11
N ARG A 187 19.22 -9.64 -0.83
CA ARG A 187 18.87 -9.58 -2.25
C ARG A 187 17.44 -10.03 -2.47
N PHE A 188 16.60 -9.12 -2.97
CA PHE A 188 15.22 -9.41 -3.33
C PHE A 188 15.01 -9.31 -4.84
N LYS A 189 13.91 -9.89 -5.32
CA LYS A 189 13.47 -9.75 -6.70
C LYS A 189 12.00 -9.36 -6.77
N THR A 190 11.68 -8.59 -7.78
CA THR A 190 10.31 -8.37 -8.25
C THR A 190 10.25 -8.64 -9.75
N GLY A 191 9.06 -8.60 -10.34
CA GLY A 191 8.90 -8.84 -11.77
C GLY A 191 7.73 -8.06 -12.35
N THR A 192 7.74 -7.93 -13.66
CA THR A 192 6.67 -7.27 -14.41
C THR A 192 6.25 -8.15 -15.61
N PRO A 193 4.97 -8.14 -16.01
CA PRO A 193 4.53 -8.83 -17.20
C PRO A 193 4.98 -8.11 -18.48
N PRO A 194 4.88 -8.76 -19.64
CA PRO A 194 5.06 -8.09 -20.93
C PRO A 194 4.03 -6.96 -21.09
N ARG A 195 4.32 -5.97 -21.95
CA ARG A 195 3.35 -4.97 -22.41
C ARG A 195 2.87 -5.38 -23.79
N LEU A 196 1.57 -5.37 -23.99
CA LEU A 196 0.96 -5.75 -25.26
C LEU A 196 0.47 -4.49 -25.98
N HIS A 197 0.59 -4.48 -27.30
CA HIS A 197 -0.02 -3.42 -28.12
C HIS A 197 -1.54 -3.52 -28.05
N LYS A 198 -2.21 -2.47 -27.64
CA LYS A 198 -3.67 -2.47 -27.37
C LYS A 198 -4.52 -2.97 -28.55
N ASP A 199 -4.17 -2.59 -29.79
CA ASP A 199 -4.92 -2.96 -30.99
C ASP A 199 -4.68 -4.42 -31.43
N SER A 200 -3.79 -5.14 -30.77
CA SER A 200 -3.53 -6.56 -31.04
C SER A 200 -4.30 -7.50 -30.11
N VAL A 201 -5.11 -6.94 -29.21
CA VAL A 201 -5.99 -7.68 -28.28
C VAL A 201 -7.40 -7.75 -28.86
N ASP A 202 -7.97 -8.95 -28.88
CA ASP A 202 -9.37 -9.16 -29.28
C ASP A 202 -10.28 -9.04 -28.06
N TYR A 203 -10.66 -7.81 -27.75
CA TYR A 203 -11.51 -7.49 -26.59
C TYR A 203 -12.91 -8.12 -26.67
N SER A 204 -13.38 -8.48 -27.87
CA SER A 204 -14.71 -9.09 -28.05
C SER A 204 -14.82 -10.49 -27.42
N LYS A 205 -13.68 -11.12 -27.15
CA LYS A 205 -13.58 -12.45 -26.50
C LYS A 205 -13.34 -12.35 -25.00
N LEU A 206 -13.20 -11.15 -24.43
CA LEU A 206 -12.84 -10.93 -23.04
C LEU A 206 -14.04 -10.38 -22.24
N GLU A 207 -14.05 -10.66 -20.94
CA GLU A 207 -15.07 -10.09 -20.05
C GLU A 207 -14.73 -8.63 -19.72
N GLU A 208 -15.61 -7.72 -20.08
CA GLU A 208 -15.44 -6.31 -19.80
C GLU A 208 -15.61 -6.01 -18.30
N GLN A 209 -14.73 -5.17 -17.77
CA GLN A 209 -14.73 -4.69 -16.40
C GLN A 209 -14.83 -3.16 -16.39
N PRO A 210 -16.05 -2.58 -16.47
CA PRO A 210 -16.23 -1.14 -16.55
C PRO A 210 -15.86 -0.44 -15.24
N SER A 211 -15.68 0.89 -15.32
CA SER A 211 -15.51 1.72 -14.13
C SER A 211 -16.78 1.74 -13.29
N ASP A 212 -16.62 1.60 -11.97
CA ASP A 212 -17.71 1.67 -11.00
C ASP A 212 -17.92 3.13 -10.57
N SER A 213 -19.07 3.71 -10.92
CA SER A 213 -19.42 5.09 -10.59
C SER A 213 -19.67 5.31 -9.09
N GLY A 214 -19.97 4.25 -8.35
CA GLY A 214 -20.21 4.29 -6.90
C GLY A 214 -18.94 4.31 -6.04
N VAL A 215 -17.75 4.22 -6.63
CA VAL A 215 -16.49 4.32 -5.90
C VAL A 215 -16.12 5.79 -5.68
N ARG A 216 -15.91 6.14 -4.43
CA ARG A 216 -15.53 7.49 -4.03
C ARG A 216 -14.07 7.79 -4.38
N ASN A 217 -13.78 9.04 -4.78
CA ASN A 217 -12.43 9.59 -4.92
C ASN A 217 -11.60 9.40 -3.64
N PHE A 218 -10.28 9.29 -3.76
CA PHE A 218 -9.41 9.14 -2.58
C PHE A 218 -9.30 10.44 -1.79
N HIS A 219 -9.13 11.58 -2.46
CA HIS A 219 -8.92 12.85 -1.76
C HIS A 219 -10.21 13.38 -1.12
N CYS A 220 -10.15 13.56 0.19
CA CYS A 220 -11.33 13.92 0.99
C CYS A 220 -11.89 15.34 0.72
N LEU A 221 -11.10 16.22 0.12
CA LEU A 221 -11.53 17.56 -0.27
C LEU A 221 -12.13 17.64 -1.69
N ASN A 222 -12.07 16.54 -2.45
CA ASN A 222 -12.71 16.44 -3.77
C ASN A 222 -14.18 16.07 -3.62
N GLU A 223 -14.98 16.45 -4.63
CA GLU A 223 -16.32 15.91 -4.79
C GLU A 223 -16.25 14.38 -4.91
N PRO A 224 -17.05 13.62 -4.15
CA PRO A 224 -16.83 12.19 -3.95
C PRO A 224 -16.77 11.34 -5.23
N PHE A 225 -17.54 11.70 -6.24
CA PHE A 225 -17.75 10.90 -7.45
C PHE A 225 -17.37 11.65 -8.74
N ASN A 226 -16.80 12.85 -8.63
CA ASN A 226 -16.36 13.60 -9.81
C ASN A 226 -15.06 13.00 -10.38
N ARG A 227 -15.05 12.73 -11.70
CA ARG A 227 -13.91 12.18 -12.43
C ARG A 227 -13.26 13.27 -13.28
N GLU A 228 -11.97 13.50 -13.10
CA GLU A 228 -11.24 14.48 -13.89
C GLU A 228 -10.83 13.92 -15.26
N ALA A 229 -10.50 12.62 -15.33
CA ALA A 229 -10.12 11.94 -16.57
C ALA A 229 -11.25 11.11 -17.18
N GLU A 230 -11.18 10.86 -18.49
CA GLU A 230 -12.05 9.94 -19.19
C GLU A 230 -11.98 8.54 -18.59
N GLN A 231 -13.13 7.87 -18.44
CA GLN A 231 -13.21 6.55 -17.85
C GLN A 231 -13.18 5.47 -18.92
N VAL A 232 -12.38 4.44 -18.70
CA VAL A 232 -12.20 3.30 -19.60
C VAL A 232 -12.50 1.99 -18.88
N SER A 233 -12.68 0.91 -19.65
CA SER A 233 -12.83 -0.44 -19.09
C SER A 233 -11.48 -1.16 -19.05
N CYS A 234 -11.30 -2.02 -18.03
CA CYS A 234 -10.34 -3.11 -18.07
C CYS A 234 -11.04 -4.38 -18.58
N TYR A 235 -10.28 -5.41 -18.91
CA TYR A 235 -10.83 -6.66 -19.40
C TYR A 235 -10.21 -7.84 -18.66
N LEU A 236 -10.98 -8.91 -18.51
CA LEU A 236 -10.53 -10.14 -17.85
C LEU A 236 -10.29 -11.23 -18.88
N ALA A 237 -9.06 -11.66 -18.98
CA ALA A 237 -8.62 -12.88 -19.67
C ALA A 237 -8.25 -13.97 -18.66
N HIS A 238 -7.97 -15.16 -19.17
CA HIS A 238 -7.58 -16.29 -18.35
C HIS A 238 -6.44 -17.08 -19.00
N THR A 239 -5.52 -17.59 -18.19
CA THR A 239 -4.64 -18.65 -18.65
C THR A 239 -5.44 -19.93 -18.86
N ASN A 240 -4.94 -20.83 -19.68
CA ASN A 240 -5.53 -22.14 -19.93
C ASN A 240 -4.50 -23.25 -19.73
N PHE A 241 -4.89 -24.50 -20.00
CA PHE A 241 -4.01 -25.66 -19.85
C PHE A 241 -2.75 -25.53 -20.71
N GLU A 242 -2.90 -25.14 -21.99
CA GLU A 242 -1.80 -24.95 -22.92
C GLU A 242 -0.81 -23.89 -22.44
N THR A 243 -1.32 -22.74 -21.93
CA THR A 243 -0.51 -21.67 -21.32
C THR A 243 0.39 -22.24 -20.22
N MET A 244 -0.18 -23.05 -19.34
CA MET A 244 0.56 -23.61 -18.20
C MET A 244 1.57 -24.67 -18.64
N GLU A 245 1.25 -25.49 -19.65
CA GLU A 245 2.19 -26.48 -20.20
C GLU A 245 3.39 -25.84 -20.91
N ILE A 246 3.17 -24.77 -21.69
CA ILE A 246 4.26 -24.00 -22.31
C ILE A 246 5.23 -23.51 -21.22
N ILE A 247 4.71 -22.95 -20.13
CA ILE A 247 5.54 -22.44 -19.03
C ILE A 247 6.29 -23.59 -18.34
N ARG A 248 5.63 -24.71 -18.05
CA ARG A 248 6.24 -25.88 -17.40
C ARG A 248 7.35 -26.49 -18.25
N ALA A 249 7.13 -26.63 -19.56
CA ALA A 249 8.11 -27.16 -20.48
C ALA A 249 9.40 -26.31 -20.57
N ASN A 250 9.35 -25.05 -20.19
CA ASN A 250 10.48 -24.13 -20.27
C ASN A 250 11.12 -23.80 -18.89
N ARG A 251 10.95 -24.66 -17.89
CA ARG A 251 11.47 -24.46 -16.54
C ARG A 251 12.95 -24.15 -16.50
N GLU A 252 13.76 -24.98 -17.16
CA GLU A 252 15.21 -24.87 -17.17
C GLU A 252 15.73 -23.60 -17.89
N ARG A 253 14.86 -22.96 -18.66
CA ARG A 253 15.14 -21.69 -19.34
C ARG A 253 14.76 -20.47 -18.50
N SER A 254 14.06 -20.67 -17.37
CA SER A 254 13.66 -19.58 -16.47
C SER A 254 14.82 -19.17 -15.55
N PRO A 255 15.20 -17.89 -15.51
CA PRO A 255 16.20 -17.36 -14.57
C PRO A 255 15.91 -17.66 -13.10
N MET A 256 14.64 -17.84 -12.77
CA MET A 256 14.20 -18.18 -11.41
C MET A 256 14.56 -19.59 -10.97
N PHE A 257 14.65 -20.54 -11.92
CA PHE A 257 14.85 -21.96 -11.62
C PHE A 257 16.20 -22.51 -12.06
N ASN A 258 16.91 -21.79 -12.94
CA ASN A 258 18.26 -22.19 -13.38
C ASN A 258 19.40 -21.65 -12.49
N GLY A 259 19.09 -20.96 -11.37
CA GLY A 259 20.07 -20.41 -10.44
C GLY A 259 20.64 -19.04 -10.83
N GLN A 260 20.17 -18.42 -11.91
CA GLN A 260 20.63 -17.10 -12.34
C GLN A 260 20.16 -15.98 -11.42
N ILE A 261 18.91 -16.05 -10.92
CA ILE A 261 18.36 -15.15 -9.91
C ILE A 261 18.61 -15.75 -8.53
N GLN A 262 19.26 -14.99 -7.66
CA GLN A 262 19.53 -15.37 -6.27
C GLN A 262 18.56 -14.70 -5.29
N GLY A 263 17.96 -13.57 -5.70
CA GLY A 263 17.02 -12.81 -4.88
C GLY A 263 15.70 -13.53 -4.65
N VAL A 264 15.19 -13.44 -3.43
CA VAL A 264 13.89 -14.01 -3.06
C VAL A 264 12.75 -13.14 -3.60
N GLY A 265 11.74 -13.77 -4.21
CA GLY A 265 10.55 -13.09 -4.73
C GLY A 265 9.43 -12.99 -3.70
N ALA A 266 8.54 -12.02 -3.90
CA ALA A 266 7.37 -11.84 -3.05
C ALA A 266 6.40 -13.02 -3.15
N ARG A 267 6.03 -13.60 -2.00
CA ARG A 267 5.09 -14.73 -1.88
C ARG A 267 3.70 -14.44 -2.49
N TYR A 268 3.24 -13.21 -2.37
CA TYR A 268 1.89 -12.78 -2.78
C TYR A 268 1.87 -11.95 -4.08
N CYS A 269 2.98 -11.90 -4.80
CA CYS A 269 3.05 -11.43 -6.19
C CYS A 269 3.89 -12.45 -6.98
N PRO A 270 3.44 -13.72 -7.03
CA PRO A 270 4.19 -14.77 -7.70
C PRO A 270 4.21 -14.49 -9.20
N SER A 271 5.32 -14.77 -9.83
CA SER A 271 5.41 -14.82 -11.29
C SER A 271 4.50 -15.90 -11.84
N ILE A 272 4.25 -15.89 -13.15
CA ILE A 272 3.44 -16.96 -13.76
C ILE A 272 4.15 -18.31 -13.66
N GLU A 273 5.49 -18.32 -13.67
CA GLU A 273 6.30 -19.52 -13.43
C GLU A 273 6.05 -20.06 -12.02
N ASP A 274 6.08 -19.21 -10.98
CA ASP A 274 5.75 -19.61 -9.61
C ASP A 274 4.36 -20.25 -9.51
N LYS A 275 3.36 -19.65 -10.19
CA LYS A 275 1.99 -20.18 -10.21
C LYS A 275 1.93 -21.55 -10.87
N ALA A 276 2.64 -21.75 -11.98
CA ALA A 276 2.65 -23.01 -12.71
C ALA A 276 3.21 -24.18 -11.90
N TYR A 277 4.18 -23.91 -11.01
CA TYR A 277 4.83 -24.96 -10.20
C TYR A 277 4.22 -25.13 -8.81
N ARG A 278 3.80 -24.04 -8.16
CA ARG A 278 3.18 -24.14 -6.82
C ARG A 278 1.76 -24.69 -6.86
N TYR A 279 1.06 -24.52 -7.99
CA TYR A 279 -0.33 -24.95 -8.15
C TYR A 279 -0.49 -25.78 -9.44
N PRO A 280 0.12 -26.98 -9.50
CA PRO A 280 0.17 -27.79 -10.72
C PRO A 280 -1.23 -28.21 -11.21
N ASP A 281 -2.18 -28.39 -10.29
CA ASP A 281 -3.56 -28.80 -10.60
C ASP A 281 -4.43 -27.64 -11.10
N LYS A 282 -3.94 -26.39 -11.02
CA LYS A 282 -4.68 -25.21 -11.43
C LYS A 282 -4.22 -24.75 -12.82
N SER A 283 -5.06 -24.95 -13.82
CA SER A 283 -4.78 -24.55 -15.21
C SER A 283 -5.23 -23.13 -15.52
N SER A 284 -6.18 -22.56 -14.76
CA SER A 284 -6.75 -21.23 -15.04
C SER A 284 -6.41 -20.23 -13.94
N HIS A 285 -5.81 -19.11 -14.35
CA HIS A 285 -5.55 -17.94 -13.51
C HIS A 285 -6.08 -16.69 -14.20
N HIS A 286 -6.60 -15.75 -13.43
CA HIS A 286 -7.05 -14.46 -13.93
C HIS A 286 -5.88 -13.64 -14.47
N VAL A 287 -6.13 -12.97 -15.61
CA VAL A 287 -5.22 -12.04 -16.25
C VAL A 287 -6.02 -10.77 -16.56
N PHE A 288 -5.76 -9.71 -15.84
CA PHE A 288 -6.43 -8.44 -16.08
C PHE A 288 -5.69 -7.65 -17.15
N ILE A 289 -6.36 -7.34 -18.26
CA ILE A 289 -5.84 -6.49 -19.33
C ILE A 289 -6.17 -5.06 -18.96
N GLU A 290 -5.16 -4.34 -18.52
CA GLU A 290 -5.27 -3.01 -17.91
C GLU A 290 -4.65 -1.96 -18.84
N PRO A 291 -5.40 -0.93 -19.31
CA PRO A 291 -4.82 0.21 -20.02
C PRO A 291 -3.75 0.90 -19.16
N GLU A 292 -2.60 1.23 -19.74
CA GLU A 292 -1.54 1.95 -19.04
C GLU A 292 -1.72 3.48 -19.08
N GLY A 293 -2.59 3.97 -19.95
CA GLY A 293 -2.95 5.39 -20.12
C GLY A 293 -3.90 5.58 -21.28
N LEU A 294 -4.53 6.75 -21.35
CA LEU A 294 -5.50 7.10 -22.39
C LEU A 294 -4.83 7.21 -23.77
N ASN A 295 -3.64 7.79 -23.80
CA ASN A 295 -2.87 8.03 -25.03
C ASN A 295 -1.78 6.98 -25.30
N LEU A 296 -1.57 6.03 -24.39
CA LEU A 296 -0.61 4.95 -24.56
C LEU A 296 -1.18 3.85 -25.47
N ASN A 297 -0.30 3.26 -26.26
CA ASN A 297 -0.65 2.14 -27.16
C ASN A 297 -0.45 0.78 -26.51
N THR A 298 -0.13 0.75 -25.21
CA THR A 298 0.16 -0.45 -24.46
C THR A 298 -0.89 -0.76 -23.40
N VAL A 299 -1.10 -2.07 -23.16
CA VAL A 299 -1.87 -2.59 -22.05
C VAL A 299 -1.00 -3.50 -21.18
N TYR A 300 -1.31 -3.54 -19.91
CA TYR A 300 -0.63 -4.30 -18.88
C TYR A 300 -1.43 -5.56 -18.53
N PRO A 301 -0.99 -6.78 -18.92
CA PRO A 301 -1.66 -8.02 -18.57
C PRO A 301 -1.28 -8.44 -17.14
N SER A 302 -1.99 -7.90 -16.18
CA SER A 302 -1.75 -8.14 -14.75
C SER A 302 -1.97 -9.60 -14.38
N GLY A 303 -1.02 -10.20 -13.69
CA GLY A 303 -1.11 -11.58 -13.22
C GLY A 303 -0.21 -12.59 -13.94
N ILE A 304 0.51 -12.16 -15.00
CA ILE A 304 1.45 -12.99 -15.75
C ILE A 304 2.87 -12.42 -15.79
N SER A 305 3.31 -11.78 -14.68
CA SER A 305 4.72 -11.36 -14.54
C SER A 305 5.66 -12.54 -14.80
N SER A 306 6.70 -12.33 -15.60
CA SER A 306 7.58 -13.41 -16.05
C SER A 306 9.00 -12.91 -16.28
N SER A 307 9.96 -13.81 -16.12
CA SER A 307 11.35 -13.63 -16.55
C SER A 307 11.76 -14.62 -17.64
N LEU A 308 10.82 -15.40 -18.19
CA LEU A 308 11.06 -16.36 -19.26
C LEU A 308 11.64 -15.69 -20.53
N PRO A 309 12.35 -16.44 -21.39
CA PRO A 309 12.84 -15.95 -22.67
C PRO A 309 11.74 -15.36 -23.55
N LYS A 310 12.08 -14.44 -24.43
CA LYS A 310 11.15 -13.71 -25.31
C LYS A 310 10.25 -14.61 -26.14
N ASP A 311 10.81 -15.65 -26.76
CA ASP A 311 10.07 -16.66 -27.54
C ASP A 311 9.03 -17.43 -26.72
N VAL A 312 9.35 -17.72 -25.45
CA VAL A 312 8.43 -18.38 -24.54
C VAL A 312 7.31 -17.43 -24.12
N GLN A 313 7.65 -16.15 -23.88
CA GLN A 313 6.64 -15.14 -23.57
C GLN A 313 5.65 -14.96 -24.71
N GLU A 314 6.11 -14.91 -25.96
CA GLU A 314 5.22 -14.86 -27.12
C GLU A 314 4.30 -16.09 -27.18
N SER A 315 4.85 -17.29 -26.95
CA SER A 315 4.11 -18.54 -27.04
C SER A 315 3.01 -18.62 -25.97
N TYR A 316 3.32 -18.35 -24.70
CA TYR A 316 2.31 -18.49 -23.65
C TYR A 316 1.29 -17.34 -23.67
N VAL A 317 1.66 -16.12 -24.09
CA VAL A 317 0.71 -15.02 -24.23
C VAL A 317 -0.30 -15.34 -25.33
N ARG A 318 0.16 -15.80 -26.49
CA ARG A 318 -0.70 -16.13 -27.64
C ARG A 318 -1.54 -17.39 -27.46
N SER A 319 -1.27 -18.22 -26.46
CA SER A 319 -2.12 -19.38 -26.12
C SER A 319 -3.41 -18.99 -25.37
N MET A 320 -3.53 -17.74 -24.88
CA MET A 320 -4.71 -17.27 -24.15
C MET A 320 -5.77 -16.73 -25.11
N VAL A 321 -7.04 -17.02 -24.80
CA VAL A 321 -8.20 -16.53 -25.56
C VAL A 321 -8.23 -14.99 -25.55
N GLY A 322 -8.40 -14.40 -26.73
CA GLY A 322 -8.39 -12.96 -26.96
C GLY A 322 -6.98 -12.36 -27.13
N LEU A 323 -5.92 -13.14 -26.91
CA LEU A 323 -4.54 -12.72 -27.05
C LEU A 323 -3.78 -13.49 -28.16
N GLU A 324 -4.47 -14.25 -29.01
CA GLU A 324 -3.87 -15.12 -30.05
C GLU A 324 -2.99 -14.34 -31.04
N ASN A 325 -3.34 -13.08 -31.29
CA ASN A 325 -2.61 -12.18 -32.18
C ASN A 325 -1.82 -11.10 -31.43
N ALA A 326 -1.67 -11.24 -30.11
CA ALA A 326 -1.03 -10.22 -29.30
C ALA A 326 0.43 -9.93 -29.75
N LYS A 327 0.74 -8.64 -29.87
CA LYS A 327 2.09 -8.13 -30.13
C LYS A 327 2.68 -7.65 -28.83
N ILE A 328 3.85 -8.16 -28.46
CA ILE A 328 4.57 -7.73 -27.28
C ILE A 328 5.46 -6.54 -27.67
N GLU A 329 5.18 -5.38 -27.07
CA GLU A 329 5.97 -4.15 -27.23
C GLU A 329 7.17 -4.12 -26.27
N VAL A 330 6.97 -4.56 -25.03
CA VAL A 330 8.02 -4.68 -24.02
C VAL A 330 7.90 -6.07 -23.39
N TYR A 331 8.98 -6.83 -23.40
CA TYR A 331 8.98 -8.15 -22.76
C TYR A 331 8.98 -8.02 -21.23
N GLY A 332 8.34 -8.97 -20.57
CA GLY A 332 8.39 -9.12 -19.14
C GLY A 332 9.81 -9.42 -18.65
N TYR A 333 10.13 -8.92 -17.48
CA TYR A 333 11.44 -9.15 -16.85
C TYR A 333 11.32 -9.23 -15.33
N ALA A 334 12.28 -9.90 -14.71
CA ALA A 334 12.51 -9.77 -13.29
C ALA A 334 13.60 -8.72 -13.03
N VAL A 335 13.47 -7.98 -11.95
CA VAL A 335 14.54 -7.12 -11.43
C VAL A 335 14.97 -7.63 -10.07
N GLU A 336 16.26 -7.81 -9.91
CA GLU A 336 16.94 -8.19 -8.68
C GLU A 336 17.67 -6.98 -8.12
N TYR A 337 17.55 -6.72 -6.82
CA TYR A 337 18.06 -5.49 -6.19
C TYR A 337 18.39 -5.73 -4.73
N ASP A 338 19.24 -4.86 -4.16
CA ASP A 338 19.61 -4.90 -2.76
C ASP A 338 18.58 -4.17 -1.90
N VAL A 339 18.32 -4.74 -0.72
CA VAL A 339 17.46 -4.17 0.32
C VAL A 339 18.20 -4.13 1.64
N LEU A 340 17.83 -3.15 2.47
CA LEU A 340 18.35 -2.98 3.82
C LEU A 340 17.71 -4.01 4.77
N ASP A 341 18.44 -4.49 5.76
CA ASP A 341 17.84 -5.13 6.94
C ASP A 341 17.14 -4.05 7.78
N THR A 342 15.83 -4.01 7.74
CA THR A 342 15.02 -2.96 8.35
C THR A 342 15.00 -3.01 9.88
N THR A 343 15.54 -4.07 10.51
CA THR A 343 15.75 -4.09 11.96
C THR A 343 16.83 -3.10 12.42
N GLU A 344 17.62 -2.56 11.47
CA GLU A 344 18.56 -1.48 11.73
C GLU A 344 17.91 -0.08 11.76
N LEU A 345 16.62 0.00 11.47
CA LEU A 345 15.84 1.24 11.52
C LEU A 345 15.07 1.37 12.82
N ASN A 346 14.95 2.60 13.30
CA ASN A 346 13.96 2.97 14.30
C ASN A 346 12.54 2.96 13.70
N ILE A 347 11.52 2.96 14.53
CA ILE A 347 10.12 3.06 14.09
C ILE A 347 9.82 4.36 13.32
N THR A 348 10.70 5.36 13.41
CA THR A 348 10.68 6.61 12.63
C THR A 348 11.27 6.45 11.23
N LEU A 349 11.77 5.26 10.88
CA LEU A 349 12.56 4.92 9.69
C LEU A 349 13.94 5.59 9.63
N GLU A 350 14.42 6.18 10.73
CA GLU A 350 15.78 6.67 10.88
C GLU A 350 16.73 5.52 11.19
N HIS A 351 17.91 5.54 10.59
CA HIS A 351 18.94 4.51 10.81
C HIS A 351 19.56 4.64 12.21
N GLN A 352 19.58 3.53 12.98
CA GLN A 352 20.01 3.53 14.39
C GLN A 352 21.45 3.98 14.59
N SER A 353 22.35 3.60 13.67
CA SER A 353 23.79 3.91 13.78
C SER A 353 24.20 5.21 13.07
N LEU A 354 23.32 5.83 12.29
CA LEU A 354 23.60 7.08 11.59
C LEU A 354 22.40 8.04 11.68
N PRO A 355 22.25 8.73 12.82
CA PRO A 355 21.16 9.67 13.04
C PRO A 355 21.11 10.77 11.96
N GLY A 356 19.96 10.99 11.36
CA GLY A 356 19.76 11.92 10.25
C GLY A 356 19.63 11.26 8.88
N LEU A 357 19.90 9.94 8.77
CA LEU A 357 19.69 9.14 7.58
C LEU A 357 18.41 8.31 7.74
N TYR A 358 17.48 8.47 6.81
CA TYR A 358 16.20 7.75 6.76
C TYR A 358 16.13 6.89 5.51
N PHE A 359 15.37 5.78 5.58
CA PHE A 359 15.13 4.91 4.44
C PHE A 359 13.63 4.69 4.27
N ALA A 360 13.15 4.76 3.01
CA ALA A 360 11.74 4.57 2.73
C ALA A 360 11.50 3.91 1.36
N GLY A 361 10.46 3.08 1.30
CA GLY A 361 10.02 2.42 0.08
C GLY A 361 10.71 1.09 -0.16
N GLN A 362 10.99 0.78 -1.43
CA GLN A 362 11.42 -0.55 -1.84
C GLN A 362 12.78 -0.97 -1.29
N VAL A 363 13.65 -0.02 -0.97
CA VAL A 363 14.94 -0.28 -0.29
C VAL A 363 14.74 -0.96 1.06
N ASN A 364 13.58 -0.79 1.70
CA ASN A 364 13.18 -1.45 2.94
C ASN A 364 12.49 -2.81 2.69
N GLY A 365 12.62 -3.37 1.48
CA GLY A 365 12.09 -4.69 1.15
C GLY A 365 10.58 -4.75 0.92
N THR A 366 9.89 -3.61 0.74
CA THR A 366 8.47 -3.59 0.34
C THR A 366 8.31 -3.64 -1.18
N SER A 367 7.16 -4.11 -1.66
CA SER A 367 6.87 -4.22 -3.10
C SER A 367 5.50 -3.66 -3.47
N GLY A 368 5.29 -2.35 -3.26
CA GLY A 368 4.05 -1.68 -3.64
C GLY A 368 4.20 -0.17 -3.56
N TYR A 369 3.45 0.55 -4.40
CA TYR A 369 3.47 2.01 -4.46
C TYR A 369 2.95 2.63 -3.17
N GLU A 370 1.89 2.07 -2.61
CA GLU A 370 1.25 2.53 -1.39
C GLU A 370 2.14 2.31 -0.17
N GLU A 371 2.83 1.15 -0.12
CA GLU A 371 3.81 0.88 0.92
C GLU A 371 4.99 1.85 0.84
N ALA A 372 5.43 2.18 -0.38
CA ALA A 372 6.51 3.15 -0.58
C ALA A 372 6.07 4.57 -0.15
N ALA A 373 4.87 4.99 -0.56
CA ALA A 373 4.31 6.29 -0.19
C ALA A 373 4.12 6.43 1.33
N GLY A 374 3.53 5.42 1.99
CA GLY A 374 3.37 5.40 3.44
C GLY A 374 4.68 5.55 4.21
N GLN A 375 5.73 4.83 3.77
CA GLN A 375 7.06 4.97 4.36
C GLN A 375 7.68 6.34 4.08
N GLY A 376 7.53 6.83 2.82
CA GLY A 376 8.00 8.16 2.44
C GLY A 376 7.40 9.25 3.31
N TYR A 377 6.09 9.18 3.53
CA TYR A 377 5.37 10.09 4.43
C TYR A 377 5.95 10.07 5.86
N ILE A 378 6.09 8.88 6.46
CA ILE A 378 6.64 8.73 7.83
C ILE A 378 8.08 9.24 7.92
N ALA A 379 8.94 8.92 6.97
CA ALA A 379 10.31 9.41 6.93
C ALA A 379 10.37 10.94 6.75
N GLY A 380 9.54 11.51 5.86
CA GLY A 380 9.47 12.94 5.61
C GLY A 380 9.01 13.74 6.84
N VAL A 381 7.93 13.29 7.50
CA VAL A 381 7.45 13.92 8.74
C VAL A 381 8.50 13.84 9.84
N ASN A 382 9.05 12.64 10.11
CA ASN A 382 9.98 12.46 11.23
C ASN A 382 11.32 13.16 11.01
N ALA A 383 11.82 13.21 9.76
CA ALA A 383 12.98 14.02 9.43
C ALA A 383 12.73 15.53 9.70
N SER A 384 11.52 16.00 9.37
CA SER A 384 11.11 17.40 9.61
C SER A 384 10.97 17.71 11.09
N LEU A 385 10.25 16.89 11.85
CA LEU A 385 10.07 17.03 13.30
C LEU A 385 11.41 16.99 14.04
N ALA A 386 12.33 16.12 13.63
CA ALA A 386 13.68 16.04 14.20
C ALA A 386 14.51 17.32 13.95
N ILE A 387 14.35 17.98 12.79
CA ILE A 387 14.99 19.28 12.52
C ILE A 387 14.40 20.37 13.42
N LEU A 388 13.10 20.34 13.67
CA LEU A 388 12.36 21.30 14.47
C LEU A 388 12.48 21.03 15.99
N GLY A 389 13.12 19.93 16.40
CA GLY A 389 13.22 19.53 17.80
C GLY A 389 11.90 19.13 18.44
N GLN A 390 10.96 18.62 17.64
CA GLN A 390 9.64 18.16 18.06
C GLN A 390 9.58 16.64 18.20
N ASP A 391 8.59 16.15 18.94
CA ASP A 391 8.36 14.71 19.13
C ASP A 391 8.02 14.02 17.82
N SER A 392 8.50 12.80 17.66
CA SER A 392 8.29 11.99 16.47
C SER A 392 6.83 11.57 16.29
N LEU A 393 6.38 11.51 15.03
CA LEU A 393 5.10 10.92 14.66
C LEU A 393 5.24 9.39 14.62
N ILE A 394 4.51 8.71 15.49
CA ILE A 394 4.43 7.24 15.53
C ILE A 394 2.96 6.83 15.40
N LEU A 395 2.61 6.18 14.29
CA LEU A 395 1.29 5.64 14.06
C LEU A 395 1.15 4.26 14.73
N SER A 396 0.11 4.12 15.55
CA SER A 396 -0.18 2.83 16.22
C SER A 396 -0.64 1.77 15.23
N ARG A 397 -0.10 0.53 15.31
CA ARG A 397 -0.59 -0.61 14.54
C ARG A 397 -2.05 -0.95 14.83
N HIS A 398 -2.58 -0.53 15.96
CA HIS A 398 -3.97 -0.76 16.33
C HIS A 398 -4.93 0.22 15.64
N GLU A 399 -4.42 1.29 15.05
CA GLU A 399 -5.20 2.40 14.49
C GLU A 399 -4.88 2.70 13.02
N SER A 400 -3.78 2.15 12.47
CA SER A 400 -3.30 2.48 11.13
C SER A 400 -2.66 1.29 10.43
N TYR A 401 -2.96 1.09 9.14
CA TYR A 401 -2.23 0.14 8.30
C TYR A 401 -0.79 0.60 8.01
N ILE A 402 -0.54 1.90 7.95
CA ILE A 402 0.82 2.44 7.88
C ILE A 402 1.56 2.05 9.17
N GLY A 403 0.93 2.21 10.34
CA GLY A 403 1.50 1.76 11.61
C GLY A 403 1.79 0.27 11.66
N VAL A 404 0.86 -0.58 11.18
CA VAL A 404 1.10 -2.04 11.03
C VAL A 404 2.33 -2.30 10.17
N MET A 405 2.44 -1.64 9.02
CA MET A 405 3.56 -1.82 8.10
C MET A 405 4.89 -1.41 8.73
N ILE A 406 4.97 -0.24 9.33
CA ILE A 406 6.22 0.28 9.90
C ILE A 406 6.69 -0.61 11.06
N GLU A 407 5.80 -0.98 11.97
CA GLU A 407 6.15 -1.87 13.08
C GLU A 407 6.56 -3.25 12.59
N ASP A 408 5.82 -3.82 11.62
CA ASP A 408 6.21 -5.08 11.00
C ASP A 408 7.60 -5.02 10.36
N LEU A 409 7.95 -3.94 9.67
CA LEU A 409 9.24 -3.78 9.00
C LEU A 409 10.41 -3.65 10.00
N THR A 410 10.23 -2.86 11.04
CA THR A 410 11.32 -2.52 11.98
C THR A 410 11.51 -3.55 13.10
N SER A 411 10.55 -4.46 13.29
CA SER A 411 10.60 -5.45 14.39
C SER A 411 11.29 -6.76 14.02
N ASN A 412 11.41 -7.10 12.73
CA ASN A 412 11.91 -8.41 12.31
C ASN A 412 12.70 -8.35 11.01
N THR A 413 13.81 -9.10 10.95
CA THR A 413 14.49 -9.40 9.68
C THR A 413 13.59 -10.25 8.80
N ARG A 414 13.51 -9.90 7.50
CA ARG A 414 12.65 -10.56 6.54
C ARG A 414 13.43 -11.39 5.55
N ASP A 415 12.92 -12.58 5.32
CA ASP A 415 13.52 -13.51 4.34
C ASP A 415 12.83 -13.39 2.96
N GLU A 416 11.73 -12.60 2.85
CA GLU A 416 10.98 -12.36 1.60
C GLU A 416 10.44 -10.92 1.56
N PRO A 417 10.18 -10.36 0.36
CA PRO A 417 9.61 -9.03 0.23
C PRO A 417 8.28 -8.88 1.00
N TYR A 418 8.18 -7.78 1.75
CA TYR A 418 6.99 -7.44 2.51
C TYR A 418 5.85 -6.97 1.58
N ARG A 419 4.65 -7.43 1.88
CA ARG A 419 3.43 -6.94 1.27
C ARG A 419 2.33 -6.76 2.31
N LEU A 420 1.70 -5.61 2.27
CA LEU A 420 0.61 -5.28 3.18
C LEU A 420 -0.71 -5.91 2.69
N PHE A 421 -1.44 -6.54 3.63
CA PHE A 421 -2.78 -7.09 3.43
C PHE A 421 -3.63 -6.83 4.66
N THR A 422 -4.95 -6.85 4.50
CA THR A 422 -5.89 -6.70 5.61
C THR A 422 -5.69 -7.75 6.71
N ALA A 423 -5.20 -8.94 6.37
CA ALA A 423 -4.92 -10.01 7.34
C ALA A 423 -3.73 -9.74 8.28
N ARG A 424 -2.89 -8.73 7.97
CA ARG A 424 -1.78 -8.35 8.87
C ARG A 424 -2.23 -7.52 10.07
N SER A 425 -3.40 -6.90 9.99
CA SER A 425 -4.00 -6.18 11.11
C SER A 425 -4.91 -7.11 11.91
N GLU A 426 -4.71 -7.14 13.22
CA GLU A 426 -5.59 -7.78 14.19
C GLU A 426 -6.91 -7.00 14.32
N ASN A 427 -6.90 -5.69 14.03
CA ASN A 427 -7.99 -4.76 14.25
C ASN A 427 -8.70 -4.32 12.97
N ARG A 428 -8.79 -5.18 11.96
CA ARG A 428 -9.39 -4.83 10.65
C ARG A 428 -10.85 -4.36 10.71
N LEU A 429 -11.60 -4.67 11.77
CA LEU A 429 -12.94 -4.10 12.01
C LEU A 429 -12.88 -2.64 12.43
N PHE A 430 -11.81 -2.24 13.07
CA PHE A 430 -11.57 -0.86 13.51
C PHE A 430 -10.85 -0.05 12.44
N ILE A 431 -9.87 -0.63 11.72
CA ILE A 431 -9.08 0.06 10.70
C ILE A 431 -9.74 -0.13 9.32
N ARG A 432 -10.68 0.75 8.96
CA ARG A 432 -11.44 0.70 7.71
C ARG A 432 -11.16 1.94 6.85
N GLU A 433 -11.50 1.87 5.56
CA GLU A 433 -11.40 3.05 4.68
C GLU A 433 -12.38 4.16 5.07
N ASP A 434 -13.60 3.80 5.48
CA ASP A 434 -14.66 4.76 5.77
C ASP A 434 -14.36 5.65 6.98
N ASN A 435 -13.64 5.16 7.98
CA ASN A 435 -13.38 5.88 9.23
C ASN A 435 -11.98 6.51 9.32
N THR A 436 -11.28 6.60 8.21
CA THR A 436 -9.86 7.04 8.19
C THR A 436 -9.70 8.47 8.69
N LEU A 437 -10.60 9.38 8.31
CA LEU A 437 -10.55 10.78 8.78
C LEU A 437 -10.58 10.86 10.32
N ILE A 438 -11.42 10.04 10.96
CA ILE A 438 -11.54 10.02 12.43
C ILE A 438 -10.27 9.47 13.06
N ARG A 439 -9.75 8.36 12.53
CA ARG A 439 -8.56 7.69 13.10
C ARG A 439 -7.30 8.51 12.96
N MET A 440 -7.15 9.22 11.83
CA MET A 440 -5.92 9.96 11.51
C MET A 440 -5.93 11.41 12.01
N ALA A 441 -7.10 11.99 12.29
CA ALA A 441 -7.20 13.37 12.75
C ALA A 441 -6.36 13.69 14.00
N PRO A 442 -6.32 12.86 15.06
CA PRO A 442 -5.46 13.14 16.21
C PRO A 442 -3.96 13.23 15.86
N TYR A 443 -3.51 12.36 14.95
CA TYR A 443 -2.12 12.37 14.48
C TYR A 443 -1.81 13.60 13.63
N ARG A 444 -2.74 13.97 12.73
CA ARG A 444 -2.60 15.15 11.87
C ARG A 444 -2.61 16.46 12.67
N GLN A 445 -3.50 16.59 13.64
CA GLN A 445 -3.61 17.78 14.49
C GLN A 445 -2.31 18.06 15.26
N ASN A 446 -1.60 17.02 15.70
CA ASN A 446 -0.32 17.15 16.40
C ASN A 446 0.83 17.63 15.50
N LEU A 447 0.64 17.72 14.17
CA LEU A 447 1.63 18.31 13.27
C LEU A 447 1.52 19.84 13.16
N PHE A 448 0.44 20.46 13.65
CA PHE A 448 0.19 21.90 13.68
C PHE A 448 0.35 22.65 12.34
N LEU A 449 0.04 21.99 11.23
CA LEU A 449 0.28 22.51 9.88
C LEU A 449 -0.75 23.57 9.42
N ASN A 450 -1.93 23.64 10.07
CA ASN A 450 -2.99 24.64 9.85
C ASN A 450 -3.41 24.83 8.38
N THR A 451 -3.56 23.74 7.65
CA THR A 451 -3.98 23.76 6.24
C THR A 451 -5.51 23.70 6.09
N ARG A 452 -6.00 23.79 4.85
CA ARG A 452 -7.42 23.56 4.53
C ARG A 452 -7.91 22.18 4.98
N LEU A 453 -7.06 21.15 4.94
CA LEU A 453 -7.39 19.80 5.41
C LEU A 453 -7.66 19.80 6.92
N ASP A 454 -6.86 20.52 7.71
CA ASP A 454 -7.02 20.59 9.17
C ASP A 454 -8.34 21.27 9.56
N GLN A 455 -8.76 22.27 8.79
CA GLN A 455 -10.07 22.91 8.97
C GLN A 455 -11.19 21.93 8.63
N TYR A 456 -11.11 21.26 7.47
CA TYR A 456 -12.09 20.27 7.04
C TYR A 456 -12.26 19.15 8.06
N GLN A 457 -11.15 18.64 8.61
CA GLN A 457 -11.21 17.57 9.61
C GLN A 457 -11.89 18.02 10.90
N ARG A 458 -11.63 19.23 11.38
CA ARG A 458 -12.33 19.76 12.56
C ARG A 458 -13.85 19.84 12.34
N GLU A 459 -14.27 20.42 11.22
CA GLU A 459 -15.69 20.49 10.85
C GLU A 459 -16.33 19.10 10.67
N PHE A 460 -15.57 18.17 10.11
CA PHE A 460 -16.03 16.78 9.95
C PHE A 460 -16.25 16.08 11.29
N LEU A 461 -15.32 16.21 12.23
CA LEU A 461 -15.42 15.61 13.57
C LEU A 461 -16.59 16.18 14.37
N GLU A 462 -16.81 17.50 14.35
CA GLU A 462 -17.95 18.13 14.99
C GLU A 462 -19.28 17.59 14.44
N LYS A 463 -19.41 17.53 13.12
CA LYS A 463 -20.61 16.99 12.47
C LYS A 463 -20.76 15.48 12.71
N TYR A 464 -19.66 14.73 12.82
CA TYR A 464 -19.66 13.30 13.12
C TYR A 464 -20.27 13.04 14.51
N ASP A 465 -19.84 13.76 15.52
CA ASP A 465 -20.35 13.63 16.89
C ASP A 465 -21.84 13.99 16.97
N LEU A 466 -22.26 15.06 16.29
CA LEU A 466 -23.67 15.46 16.21
C LEU A 466 -24.53 14.37 15.52
N LEU A 467 -24.05 13.79 14.43
CA LEU A 467 -24.80 12.75 13.72
C LEU A 467 -24.83 11.41 14.48
N LEU A 468 -23.76 11.07 15.21
CA LEU A 468 -23.79 9.93 16.15
C LEU A 468 -24.87 10.09 17.21
N LYS A 469 -24.94 11.28 17.82
CA LYS A 469 -25.95 11.60 18.82
C LYS A 469 -27.36 11.54 18.24
N PHE A 470 -27.57 12.10 17.06
CA PHE A 470 -28.83 11.98 16.32
C PHE A 470 -29.24 10.51 16.15
N CYS A 471 -28.34 9.61 15.74
CA CYS A 471 -28.63 8.19 15.57
C CYS A 471 -29.03 7.49 16.88
N ASP A 472 -28.45 7.91 18.02
CA ASP A 472 -28.73 7.31 19.32
C ASP A 472 -30.02 7.82 19.97
N GLU A 473 -30.35 9.09 19.77
CA GLU A 473 -31.47 9.77 20.42
C GLU A 473 -32.76 9.77 19.61
N THR A 474 -32.66 9.68 18.26
CA THR A 474 -33.85 9.72 17.39
C THR A 474 -34.57 8.39 17.42
N MET A 475 -35.83 8.44 17.87
CA MET A 475 -36.71 7.29 17.98
C MET A 475 -37.55 7.11 16.71
N ILE A 476 -37.66 5.88 16.25
CA ILE A 476 -38.52 5.46 15.16
C ILE A 476 -39.75 4.76 15.78
N THR A 477 -40.94 5.29 15.47
CA THR A 477 -42.22 4.76 15.96
C THR A 477 -42.99 4.13 14.81
N GLU A 478 -44.07 3.37 15.12
CA GLU A 478 -44.97 2.77 14.12
C GLU A 478 -45.62 3.80 13.19
N GLU A 479 -45.77 5.04 13.68
CA GLU A 479 -46.36 6.17 12.89
C GLU A 479 -45.30 6.92 12.08
N SER A 480 -44.03 6.55 12.20
CA SER A 480 -42.95 7.20 11.46
C SER A 480 -43.10 6.94 9.95
N PRO A 481 -43.10 7.98 9.10
CA PRO A 481 -43.09 7.83 7.64
C PRO A 481 -41.96 6.93 7.14
N LEU A 482 -40.92 6.82 7.91
CA LEU A 482 -39.73 5.99 7.69
C LEU A 482 -40.04 4.49 7.62
N LEU A 483 -41.05 4.00 8.38
CA LEU A 483 -41.45 2.60 8.32
C LEU A 483 -42.13 2.25 7.02
N ALA A 484 -42.93 3.16 6.46
CA ALA A 484 -43.57 2.97 5.16
C ALA A 484 -42.55 2.81 4.04
N VAL A 485 -41.42 3.48 4.12
CA VAL A 485 -40.30 3.40 3.18
C VAL A 485 -39.63 2.04 3.17
N PHE A 486 -39.55 1.37 4.33
CA PHE A 486 -38.93 0.05 4.48
C PHE A 486 -39.90 -1.12 4.39
N SER A 487 -41.23 -0.89 4.50
CA SER A 487 -42.24 -1.93 4.44
C SER A 487 -42.39 -2.63 3.08
N GLY A 488 -41.79 -2.07 2.03
CA GLY A 488 -41.75 -2.67 0.68
C GLY A 488 -40.61 -3.67 0.46
N GLU A 489 -39.62 -3.76 1.35
CA GLU A 489 -38.43 -4.60 1.18
C GLU A 489 -38.46 -5.91 2.00
N GLY A 490 -39.65 -6.38 2.40
CA GLY A 490 -39.90 -7.69 3.05
C GLY A 490 -39.21 -7.91 4.37
N GLU A 491 -40.01 -8.05 5.45
CA GLU A 491 -39.64 -8.41 6.82
C GLU A 491 -39.56 -7.30 7.89
N LEU A 492 -40.13 -6.12 7.68
CA LEU A 492 -40.58 -5.34 8.84
C LEU A 492 -41.84 -5.98 9.45
N GLN A 493 -41.71 -7.24 9.87
CA GLN A 493 -42.76 -7.86 10.69
C GLN A 493 -42.75 -7.17 12.05
N LYS A 494 -43.79 -6.31 12.24
CA LYS A 494 -44.20 -5.72 13.51
C LYS A 494 -43.04 -5.25 14.39
N LEU A 495 -42.68 -3.98 14.23
CA LEU A 495 -41.92 -3.29 15.27
C LEU A 495 -42.75 -3.29 16.56
N THR A 496 -42.52 -4.29 17.42
CA THR A 496 -43.15 -4.40 18.73
C THR A 496 -42.51 -3.50 19.79
N ARG A 497 -41.50 -2.71 19.38
CA ARG A 497 -40.75 -1.77 20.25
C ARG A 497 -40.44 -0.47 19.51
N ARG A 498 -40.30 0.60 20.28
CA ARG A 498 -39.59 1.81 19.81
C ARG A 498 -38.13 1.44 19.53
N LEU A 499 -37.63 1.79 18.33
CA LEU A 499 -36.25 1.57 17.90
C LEU A 499 -35.57 2.93 17.74
N THR A 500 -34.27 2.99 18.08
CA THR A 500 -33.45 4.13 17.69
C THR A 500 -32.98 3.97 16.23
N VAL A 501 -32.53 5.06 15.59
CA VAL A 501 -31.88 4.98 14.29
C VAL A 501 -30.68 4.03 14.36
N THR A 502 -29.91 4.05 15.44
CA THR A 502 -28.81 3.09 15.70
C THR A 502 -29.28 1.63 15.66
N ASP A 503 -30.42 1.30 16.26
CA ASP A 503 -30.96 -0.07 16.24
C ASP A 503 -31.36 -0.50 14.83
N LEU A 504 -31.89 0.43 14.04
CA LEU A 504 -32.24 0.18 12.64
C LEU A 504 -30.99 -0.08 11.79
N LEU A 505 -29.94 0.75 11.92
CA LEU A 505 -28.68 0.59 11.19
C LEU A 505 -27.96 -0.74 11.50
N LYS A 506 -28.22 -1.35 12.66
CA LYS A 506 -27.68 -2.65 13.04
C LYS A 506 -28.37 -3.85 12.39
N GLN A 507 -29.51 -3.66 11.71
CA GLN A 507 -30.24 -4.76 11.09
C GLN A 507 -29.41 -5.38 9.95
N ALA A 508 -29.34 -6.73 9.92
CA ALA A 508 -28.46 -7.45 8.99
C ALA A 508 -28.88 -7.28 7.51
N TRP A 509 -30.15 -7.15 7.26
CA TRP A 509 -30.76 -7.06 5.93
C TRP A 509 -30.78 -5.65 5.35
N LEU A 510 -30.46 -4.60 6.11
CA LEU A 510 -30.40 -3.22 5.62
C LEU A 510 -28.98 -2.82 5.24
N ASN A 511 -28.87 -2.07 4.13
CA ASN A 511 -27.67 -1.31 3.84
C ASN A 511 -27.65 -0.06 4.74
N PRO A 512 -26.70 0.06 5.68
CA PRO A 512 -26.73 1.14 6.66
C PRO A 512 -26.54 2.53 6.05
N VAL A 513 -25.79 2.64 4.93
CA VAL A 513 -25.50 3.92 4.29
C VAL A 513 -26.75 4.48 3.64
N SER A 514 -27.35 3.74 2.71
CA SER A 514 -28.59 4.19 2.04
C SER A 514 -29.75 4.37 3.02
N THR A 515 -29.79 3.57 4.09
CA THR A 515 -30.78 3.73 5.16
C THR A 515 -30.64 5.09 5.84
N LEU A 516 -29.42 5.45 6.26
CA LEU A 516 -29.19 6.74 6.94
C LEU A 516 -29.40 7.93 6.00
N GLU A 517 -28.98 7.83 4.72
CA GLU A 517 -29.23 8.86 3.71
C GLU A 517 -30.73 9.15 3.54
N ARG A 518 -31.56 8.09 3.43
CA ARG A 518 -33.02 8.22 3.30
C ARG A 518 -33.63 8.86 4.55
N LEU A 519 -33.20 8.44 5.74
CA LEU A 519 -33.66 9.03 7.00
C LEU A 519 -33.36 10.53 7.09
N LEU A 520 -32.14 10.92 6.75
CA LEU A 520 -31.74 12.34 6.77
C LEU A 520 -32.52 13.17 5.74
N SER A 521 -32.72 12.63 4.53
CA SER A 521 -33.49 13.28 3.47
C SER A 521 -34.94 13.56 3.89
N GLU A 522 -35.59 12.62 4.59
CA GLU A 522 -36.95 12.79 5.10
C GLU A 522 -37.06 13.87 6.20
N HIS A 523 -35.96 14.09 6.95
CA HIS A 523 -35.86 15.20 7.91
C HIS A 523 -35.41 16.52 7.25
N GLY A 524 -35.27 16.56 5.91
CA GLY A 524 -34.80 17.72 5.17
C GLY A 524 -33.33 18.06 5.42
N VAL A 525 -32.55 17.09 5.88
CA VAL A 525 -31.11 17.23 6.19
C VAL A 525 -30.28 16.64 5.05
N SER A 526 -29.39 17.44 4.47
CA SER A 526 -28.40 16.99 3.48
C SER A 526 -27.00 17.11 4.09
N LEU A 527 -26.29 15.99 4.15
CA LEU A 527 -24.92 15.91 4.66
C LEU A 527 -24.00 15.26 3.61
N GLY A 528 -22.71 15.56 3.71
CA GLY A 528 -21.71 14.99 2.81
C GLY A 528 -21.67 13.45 2.89
N TYR A 529 -21.51 12.80 1.75
CA TYR A 529 -21.51 11.33 1.61
C TYR A 529 -20.56 10.63 2.59
N ASP A 530 -19.34 11.14 2.75
CA ASP A 530 -18.35 10.53 3.65
C ASP A 530 -18.79 10.52 5.10
N LEU A 531 -19.40 11.59 5.55
CA LEU A 531 -19.90 11.72 6.91
C LEU A 531 -21.02 10.70 7.18
N VAL A 532 -21.99 10.64 6.28
CA VAL A 532 -23.12 9.70 6.37
C VAL A 532 -22.61 8.26 6.34
N ARG A 533 -21.74 7.94 5.39
CA ARG A 533 -21.12 6.60 5.27
C ARG A 533 -20.36 6.20 6.53
N THR A 534 -19.52 7.09 7.03
CA THR A 534 -18.70 6.83 8.23
C THR A 534 -19.57 6.55 9.46
N VAL A 535 -20.59 7.37 9.71
CA VAL A 535 -21.52 7.19 10.85
C VAL A 535 -22.32 5.92 10.70
N ALA A 536 -22.92 5.68 9.52
CA ALA A 536 -23.74 4.49 9.27
C ALA A 536 -22.97 3.18 9.52
N ILE A 537 -21.74 3.09 8.98
CA ILE A 537 -20.91 1.89 9.15
C ILE A 537 -20.41 1.77 10.60
N SER A 538 -20.06 2.88 11.25
CA SER A 538 -19.65 2.88 12.66
C SER A 538 -20.76 2.37 13.56
N LYS A 539 -22.02 2.80 13.36
CA LYS A 539 -23.19 2.30 14.09
C LYS A 539 -23.46 0.82 13.79
N LYS A 540 -23.35 0.39 12.52
CA LYS A 540 -23.46 -1.02 12.13
C LYS A 540 -22.51 -1.92 12.91
N TYR A 541 -21.26 -1.50 13.06
CA TYR A 541 -20.22 -2.30 13.70
C TYR A 541 -20.02 -2.03 15.20
N GLU A 542 -20.72 -1.07 15.80
CA GLU A 542 -20.53 -0.63 17.18
C GLU A 542 -20.49 -1.79 18.18
N GLY A 543 -21.43 -2.73 18.10
CA GLY A 543 -21.49 -3.88 19.00
C GLY A 543 -20.33 -4.87 18.81
N TYR A 544 -19.80 -4.99 17.59
CA TYR A 544 -18.64 -5.82 17.30
C TYR A 544 -17.35 -5.15 17.79
N ILE A 545 -17.22 -3.85 17.60
CA ILE A 545 -16.07 -3.05 18.03
C ILE A 545 -15.96 -3.08 19.55
N LYS A 546 -17.05 -2.79 20.28
CA LYS A 546 -17.07 -2.84 21.75
C LYS A 546 -16.65 -4.20 22.33
N ARG A 547 -17.06 -5.30 21.68
CA ARG A 547 -16.63 -6.66 22.07
C ARG A 547 -15.16 -6.90 21.76
N SER A 548 -14.67 -6.40 20.63
CA SER A 548 -13.27 -6.51 20.20
C SER A 548 -12.32 -5.68 21.07
N GLU A 549 -12.74 -4.50 21.53
CA GLU A 549 -11.94 -3.62 22.40
C GLU A 549 -11.51 -4.31 23.69
N GLY A 550 -12.44 -5.00 24.35
CA GLY A 550 -12.13 -5.77 25.55
C GLY A 550 -11.15 -6.93 25.31
N GLN A 551 -11.17 -7.54 24.13
CA GLN A 551 -10.19 -8.54 23.72
C GLN A 551 -8.85 -7.89 23.37
N ASN A 552 -8.86 -6.76 22.68
CA ASN A 552 -7.66 -6.03 22.28
C ASN A 552 -6.90 -5.47 23.48
N GLU A 553 -7.58 -4.99 24.52
CA GLU A 553 -6.92 -4.59 25.76
C GLU A 553 -6.19 -5.73 26.45
N ARG A 554 -6.78 -6.95 26.44
CA ARG A 554 -6.12 -8.15 26.94
C ARG A 554 -4.92 -8.52 26.08
N LEU A 555 -5.04 -8.44 24.74
CA LEU A 555 -3.95 -8.69 23.82
C LEU A 555 -2.82 -7.67 23.98
N LYS A 556 -3.13 -6.38 24.11
CA LYS A 556 -2.13 -5.32 24.39
C LYS A 556 -1.33 -5.64 25.68
N LYS A 557 -2.01 -6.07 26.73
CA LYS A 557 -1.34 -6.48 27.98
C LYS A 557 -0.45 -7.71 27.76
N MET A 558 -0.92 -8.69 26.98
CA MET A 558 -0.13 -9.86 26.62
C MET A 558 1.09 -9.48 25.76
N ASP A 559 0.93 -8.58 24.80
CA ASP A 559 2.03 -8.15 23.92
C ASP A 559 3.18 -7.48 24.71
N LEU A 560 2.87 -6.83 25.82
CA LEU A 560 3.86 -6.24 26.73
C LEU A 560 4.53 -7.24 27.68
N MET A 561 4.02 -8.48 27.77
CA MET A 561 4.60 -9.50 28.65
C MET A 561 6.02 -9.84 28.22
N LYS A 562 6.95 -9.79 29.17
CA LYS A 562 8.33 -10.21 28.92
C LYS A 562 8.39 -11.71 28.68
N VAL A 563 9.18 -12.11 27.69
CA VAL A 563 9.44 -13.52 27.38
C VAL A 563 10.93 -13.81 27.50
N ASN A 564 11.26 -15.00 28.02
CA ASN A 564 12.62 -15.50 28.00
C ASN A 564 12.82 -16.36 26.75
N TRP A 565 13.42 -15.80 25.73
CA TRP A 565 13.61 -16.48 24.45
C TRP A 565 14.51 -17.74 24.57
N GLU A 566 15.46 -17.79 25.49
CA GLU A 566 16.34 -18.94 25.74
C GLU A 566 15.53 -20.13 26.28
N GLU A 567 14.63 -19.87 27.22
CA GLU A 567 13.73 -20.87 27.79
C GLU A 567 12.73 -21.39 26.74
N ILE A 568 12.23 -20.51 25.87
CA ILE A 568 11.36 -20.88 24.76
C ILE A 568 12.08 -21.83 23.81
N VAL A 569 13.31 -21.52 23.41
CA VAL A 569 14.13 -22.36 22.54
C VAL A 569 14.47 -23.71 23.18
N GLY A 570 14.69 -23.73 24.51
CA GLY A 570 14.91 -24.96 25.28
C GLY A 570 13.67 -25.88 25.37
N SER A 571 12.46 -25.38 25.10
CA SER A 571 11.22 -26.15 25.23
C SER A 571 11.10 -27.26 24.19
N GLY A 572 10.71 -28.49 24.62
CA GLY A 572 10.49 -29.65 23.75
C GLY A 572 9.27 -29.50 22.83
N ASN A 573 8.32 -28.62 23.18
CA ASN A 573 7.03 -28.47 22.51
C ASN A 573 7.05 -27.46 21.35
N ILE A 574 8.22 -26.96 20.93
CA ILE A 574 8.37 -25.95 19.88
C ILE A 574 9.13 -26.57 18.70
N SER A 575 8.64 -26.33 17.49
CA SER A 575 9.26 -26.87 16.28
C SER A 575 10.67 -26.30 16.07
N PHE A 576 11.54 -27.09 15.45
CA PHE A 576 12.93 -26.69 15.15
C PHE A 576 13.02 -25.37 14.36
N GLU A 577 12.15 -25.18 13.37
CA GLU A 577 12.06 -23.95 12.59
C GLU A 577 11.73 -22.72 13.45
N CYS A 578 10.73 -22.83 14.35
CA CYS A 578 10.41 -21.75 15.27
C CYS A 578 11.58 -21.46 16.23
N LYS A 579 12.27 -22.48 16.72
CA LYS A 579 13.45 -22.31 17.57
C LYS A 579 14.57 -21.55 16.89
N GLN A 580 14.87 -21.88 15.62
CA GLN A 580 15.88 -21.16 14.84
C GLN A 580 15.54 -19.68 14.68
N ARG A 581 14.27 -19.37 14.34
CA ARG A 581 13.79 -18.00 14.17
C ARG A 581 13.87 -17.22 15.49
N ILE A 582 13.41 -17.82 16.59
CA ILE A 582 13.45 -17.19 17.91
C ILE A 582 14.88 -16.95 18.37
N SER A 583 15.81 -17.89 18.16
CA SER A 583 17.24 -17.73 18.50
C SER A 583 17.90 -16.60 17.71
N ARG A 584 17.49 -16.39 16.45
CA ARG A 584 18.02 -15.33 15.59
C ARG A 584 17.52 -13.96 16.03
N ILE A 585 16.22 -13.82 16.34
CA ILE A 585 15.55 -12.54 16.61
C ILE A 585 15.62 -12.15 18.08
N ARG A 586 15.64 -13.14 19.00
CA ARG A 586 15.73 -12.96 20.45
C ARG A 586 14.65 -12.01 21.01
N PRO A 587 13.37 -12.31 20.80
CA PRO A 587 12.28 -11.44 21.23
C PRO A 587 12.29 -11.25 22.75
N GLN A 588 12.07 -10.02 23.20
CA GLN A 588 12.02 -9.66 24.61
C GLN A 588 10.59 -9.65 25.16
N THR A 589 9.60 -9.54 24.27
CA THR A 589 8.18 -9.49 24.62
C THR A 589 7.37 -10.48 23.80
N PHE A 590 6.18 -10.84 24.30
CA PHE A 590 5.24 -11.70 23.58
C PHE A 590 4.78 -11.06 22.26
N GLY A 591 4.60 -9.75 22.23
CA GLY A 591 4.29 -9.01 21.01
C GLY A 591 5.38 -9.17 19.95
N GLN A 592 6.66 -9.00 20.31
CA GLN A 592 7.78 -9.25 19.40
C GLN A 592 7.82 -10.70 18.92
N LEU A 593 7.59 -11.68 19.81
CA LEU A 593 7.52 -13.09 19.44
C LEU A 593 6.40 -13.36 18.41
N LYS A 594 5.24 -12.78 18.62
CA LYS A 594 4.07 -12.91 17.74
C LYS A 594 4.32 -12.35 16.32
N LEU A 595 5.14 -11.32 16.19
CA LEU A 595 5.46 -10.66 14.93
C LEU A 595 6.52 -11.41 14.10
N ILE A 596 7.19 -12.41 14.66
CA ILE A 596 8.18 -13.20 13.92
C ILE A 596 7.47 -14.01 12.82
N ASP A 597 7.81 -13.75 11.57
CA ASP A 597 7.26 -14.48 10.43
C ASP A 597 7.52 -16.01 10.58
N GLY A 598 6.47 -16.79 10.35
CA GLY A 598 6.53 -18.26 10.44
C GLY A 598 6.46 -18.83 11.85
N ILE A 599 6.24 -18.03 12.88
CA ILE A 599 5.91 -18.55 14.21
C ILE A 599 4.49 -19.14 14.17
N ARG A 600 4.38 -20.38 14.62
CA ARG A 600 3.12 -21.13 14.58
C ARG A 600 2.20 -20.73 15.73
N PRO A 601 0.86 -20.69 15.54
CA PRO A 601 -0.09 -20.43 16.62
C PRO A 601 0.12 -21.35 17.84
N ALA A 602 0.49 -22.61 17.60
CA ALA A 602 0.81 -23.56 18.68
C ALA A 602 2.00 -23.10 19.53
N THR A 603 3.03 -22.49 18.93
CA THR A 603 4.17 -21.91 19.65
C THR A 603 3.72 -20.75 20.54
N LEU A 604 2.88 -19.86 20.02
CA LEU A 604 2.34 -18.74 20.77
C LEU A 604 1.48 -19.22 21.94
N ALA A 605 0.65 -20.25 21.73
CA ALA A 605 -0.18 -20.84 22.78
C ALA A 605 0.68 -21.45 23.91
N VAL A 606 1.78 -22.16 23.57
CA VAL A 606 2.71 -22.73 24.56
C VAL A 606 3.39 -21.63 25.38
N VAL A 607 3.81 -20.53 24.73
CA VAL A 607 4.46 -19.41 25.45
C VAL A 607 3.46 -18.65 26.31
N ALA A 608 2.26 -18.37 25.81
CA ALA A 608 1.20 -17.71 26.58
C ALA A 608 0.80 -18.51 27.82
N ALA A 609 0.70 -19.85 27.72
CA ALA A 609 0.36 -20.73 28.83
C ALA A 609 1.47 -20.81 29.92
N LYS A 610 2.72 -20.56 29.55
CA LYS A 610 3.85 -20.53 30.51
C LYS A 610 4.06 -19.16 31.16
N ALA A 611 3.59 -18.12 30.51
CA ALA A 611 3.74 -16.74 30.98
C ALA A 611 2.57 -16.30 31.90
N LEU A 612 1.53 -17.12 32.00
CA LEU A 612 0.41 -16.98 32.95
C LEU A 612 0.67 -17.79 34.22
#